data_35a6ab0a1f05a7f92bf56e9d054bab9c
#
_entry.id   35a6ab0a1f05a7f92bf56e9d054bab9c
#
_cell.length_a   1.000
_cell.length_b   1.000
_cell.length_c   1.000
_cell.angle_alpha   90.00
_cell.angle_beta   90.00
_cell.angle_gamma   90.00
#
_symmetry.space_group_name_H-M   'P 1'
#
loop_
_entity.id
_entity.type
_entity.pdbx_description
1 polymer ?
#
loop_
_entity_poly.entity_id
_entity_poly.type
_entity_poly.pdbx_seq_one_letter_code
_entity_poly.pdbx_strand_id
1 'polypeptide(L)'
;LLLLCFWQTQRLEWKNNLIESINSNYNSVLDEFPSNDENSQYEFMNTSVKGQLLISKKMFFYKFNLKGESGYEIVLPMQMISKKFIYVILGWIPFDSKDNFELDEVFKNSEIEIRGALIYSKDRKPLIPENDTIANTWYLLNTSEMDKYHKLNSSKYMIKLLDQSYSDNVLIEFEPSNITNNHLQYAVTWFLLSFVIMIMYIYYIRQKVQKNEV
;
A
#
# COMPACT_ATOMS: atom_id res chain seq x y z
N LEU A 1 -13.20 -29.71 2.74
CA LEU A 1 -11.74 -29.48 2.64
C LEU A 1 -11.29 -29.34 1.19
N LEU A 2 -11.71 -30.21 0.25
CA LEU A 2 -11.37 -30.08 -1.17
C LEU A 2 -11.88 -28.76 -1.78
N LEU A 3 -13.08 -28.29 -1.38
CA LEU A 3 -13.58 -26.98 -1.80
C LEU A 3 -12.69 -25.83 -1.29
N LEU A 4 -12.14 -25.94 -0.09
CA LEU A 4 -11.19 -24.96 0.44
C LEU A 4 -9.85 -24.99 -0.31
N CYS A 5 -9.36 -26.17 -0.68
CA CYS A 5 -8.19 -26.33 -1.54
C CYS A 5 -8.41 -25.62 -2.89
N PHE A 6 -9.54 -25.90 -3.55
CA PHE A 6 -9.90 -25.28 -4.83
C PHE A 6 -10.02 -23.75 -4.70
N TRP A 7 -10.67 -23.24 -3.66
CA TRP A 7 -10.76 -21.80 -3.40
C TRP A 7 -9.37 -21.17 -3.22
N GLN A 8 -8.46 -21.85 -2.51
CA GLN A 8 -7.09 -21.37 -2.31
C GLN A 8 -6.30 -21.32 -3.62
N THR A 9 -6.49 -22.27 -4.54
CA THR A 9 -5.81 -22.24 -5.85
C THR A 9 -6.31 -21.07 -6.71
N GLN A 10 -7.62 -20.79 -6.71
CA GLN A 10 -8.15 -19.62 -7.41
C GLN A 10 -7.62 -18.30 -6.80
N ARG A 11 -7.51 -18.27 -5.48
CA ARG A 11 -6.98 -17.10 -4.77
C ARG A 11 -5.48 -16.88 -5.05
N LEU A 12 -4.72 -17.97 -5.17
CA LEU A 12 -3.32 -17.95 -5.57
C LEU A 12 -3.14 -17.33 -6.97
N GLU A 13 -3.90 -17.80 -7.95
CA GLU A 13 -3.85 -17.29 -9.33
C GLU A 13 -4.23 -15.80 -9.39
N TRP A 14 -5.34 -15.42 -8.77
CA TRP A 14 -5.74 -14.01 -8.69
C TRP A 14 -4.64 -13.12 -8.08
N LYS A 15 -4.00 -13.60 -7.01
CA LYS A 15 -2.95 -12.82 -6.33
C LYS A 15 -1.66 -12.75 -7.13
N ASN A 16 -1.29 -13.81 -7.86
CA ASN A 16 -0.14 -13.78 -8.76
C ASN A 16 -0.35 -12.76 -9.89
N ASN A 17 -1.52 -12.75 -10.51
CA ASN A 17 -1.87 -11.77 -11.56
C ASN A 17 -1.82 -10.33 -11.02
N LEU A 18 -2.29 -10.12 -9.78
CA LEU A 18 -2.20 -8.82 -9.12
C LEU A 18 -0.75 -8.39 -8.90
N ILE A 19 0.11 -9.28 -8.39
CA ILE A 19 1.54 -9.01 -8.17
C ILE A 19 2.24 -8.71 -9.50
N GLU A 20 1.94 -9.47 -10.55
CA GLU A 20 2.51 -9.25 -11.88
C GLU A 20 2.10 -7.89 -12.44
N SER A 21 0.83 -7.50 -12.32
CA SER A 21 0.36 -6.18 -12.76
C SER A 21 1.03 -5.03 -12.00
N ILE A 22 1.19 -5.17 -10.67
CA ILE A 22 1.89 -4.19 -9.84
C ILE A 22 3.36 -4.07 -10.26
N ASN A 23 4.05 -5.20 -10.47
CA ASN A 23 5.45 -5.20 -10.90
C ASN A 23 5.62 -4.62 -12.31
N SER A 24 4.71 -4.92 -13.22
CA SER A 24 4.69 -4.34 -14.56
C SER A 24 4.55 -2.81 -14.51
N ASN A 25 3.60 -2.31 -13.72
CA ASN A 25 3.42 -0.87 -13.53
C ASN A 25 4.64 -0.23 -12.87
N TYR A 26 5.20 -0.85 -11.81
CA TYR A 26 6.35 -0.32 -11.09
C TYR A 26 7.61 -0.21 -11.97
N ASN A 27 7.76 -1.08 -12.96
CA ASN A 27 8.86 -1.02 -13.93
C ASN A 27 8.58 -0.06 -15.10
N SER A 28 7.36 0.50 -15.17
CA SER A 28 6.96 1.42 -16.23
C SER A 28 7.18 2.87 -15.78
N VAL A 29 7.60 3.71 -16.71
CA VAL A 29 7.83 5.14 -16.49
C VAL A 29 6.83 5.94 -17.32
N LEU A 30 6.21 6.91 -16.69
CA LEU A 30 5.38 7.90 -17.36
C LEU A 30 6.21 9.17 -17.60
N ASP A 31 6.25 9.63 -18.84
CA ASP A 31 6.96 10.86 -19.21
C ASP A 31 6.30 12.11 -18.61
N GLU A 32 4.98 12.06 -18.42
CA GLU A 32 4.21 13.16 -17.85
C GLU A 32 3.24 12.66 -16.77
N PHE A 33 2.96 13.52 -15.79
CA PHE A 33 1.97 13.25 -14.76
C PHE A 33 0.56 13.11 -15.39
N PRO A 34 -0.25 12.09 -15.00
CA PRO A 34 -1.55 11.84 -15.60
C PRO A 34 -2.48 13.06 -15.51
N SER A 35 -3.07 13.44 -16.65
CA SER A 35 -4.06 14.51 -16.72
C SER A 35 -5.45 14.05 -16.26
N ASN A 36 -5.77 12.76 -16.48
CA ASN A 36 -7.00 12.11 -16.03
C ASN A 36 -6.68 11.24 -14.81
N ASP A 37 -7.39 11.49 -13.72
CA ASP A 37 -7.26 10.81 -12.43
C ASP A 37 -8.55 10.10 -11.97
N GLU A 38 -9.45 9.76 -12.88
CA GLU A 38 -10.72 9.10 -12.56
C GLU A 38 -10.58 7.64 -12.13
N ASN A 39 -9.51 6.97 -12.54
CA ASN A 39 -9.25 5.57 -12.23
C ASN A 39 -7.81 5.32 -11.78
N SER A 40 -7.52 4.14 -11.23
CA SER A 40 -6.22 3.75 -10.67
C SER A 40 -5.28 3.08 -11.67
N GLN A 41 -5.50 3.24 -12.99
CA GLN A 41 -4.71 2.50 -14.01
C GLN A 41 -3.20 2.78 -13.96
N TYR A 42 -2.79 3.97 -13.50
CA TYR A 42 -1.39 4.38 -13.37
C TYR A 42 -0.81 4.12 -11.97
N GLU A 43 -1.58 3.47 -11.06
CA GLU A 43 -1.08 3.16 -9.73
C GLU A 43 0.20 2.31 -9.80
N PHE A 44 1.20 2.68 -9.01
CA PHE A 44 2.57 2.15 -8.96
C PHE A 44 3.47 2.49 -10.15
N MET A 45 3.03 3.16 -11.20
CA MET A 45 3.92 3.63 -12.25
C MET A 45 4.84 4.75 -11.76
N ASN A 46 6.07 4.75 -12.26
CA ASN A 46 7.05 5.78 -11.90
C ASN A 46 6.87 7.03 -12.75
N THR A 47 7.00 8.19 -12.12
CA THR A 47 6.98 9.48 -12.81
C THR A 47 7.81 10.51 -12.05
N SER A 48 8.03 11.66 -12.66
CA SER A 48 8.60 12.83 -11.98
C SER A 48 7.65 14.02 -12.03
N VAL A 49 7.66 14.81 -10.97
CA VAL A 49 6.91 16.05 -10.87
C VAL A 49 7.81 17.16 -10.36
N LYS A 50 7.63 18.37 -10.90
CA LYS A 50 8.34 19.56 -10.47
C LYS A 50 7.37 20.57 -9.86
N GLY A 51 7.78 21.15 -8.74
CA GLY A 51 6.95 22.14 -8.06
C GLY A 51 7.50 22.52 -6.70
N GLN A 52 6.67 23.18 -5.92
CA GLN A 52 6.98 23.67 -4.59
C GLN A 52 6.17 22.92 -3.53
N LEU A 53 6.85 22.39 -2.51
CA LEU A 53 6.20 21.75 -1.36
C LEU A 53 5.61 22.81 -0.42
N LEU A 54 4.38 22.58 0.03
CA LEU A 54 3.72 23.43 1.03
C LEU A 54 4.02 22.92 2.45
N ILE A 55 5.20 23.27 2.98
CA ILE A 55 5.75 22.75 4.23
C ILE A 55 4.83 22.98 5.43
N SER A 56 4.14 24.13 5.47
CA SER A 56 3.19 24.46 6.54
C SER A 56 1.97 23.55 6.61
N LYS A 57 1.73 22.76 5.55
CA LYS A 57 0.61 21.81 5.42
C LYS A 57 1.07 20.36 5.60
N LYS A 58 2.17 20.12 6.29
CA LYS A 58 2.70 18.79 6.60
C LYS A 58 1.69 17.96 7.40
N MET A 59 1.50 16.70 6.99
CA MET A 59 0.65 15.70 7.63
C MET A 59 1.45 14.47 8.02
N PHE A 60 1.00 13.80 9.09
CA PHE A 60 1.60 12.56 9.60
C PHE A 60 0.60 11.42 9.43
N PHE A 61 0.88 10.54 8.46
CA PHE A 61 0.06 9.36 8.20
C PHE A 61 0.56 8.18 9.01
N TYR A 62 -0.25 7.72 9.99
CA TYR A 62 0.12 6.61 10.86
C TYR A 62 0.24 5.31 10.08
N LYS A 63 1.41 4.67 10.19
CA LYS A 63 1.73 3.45 9.46
C LYS A 63 2.85 2.67 10.12
N PHE A 64 2.79 1.35 10.03
CA PHE A 64 3.91 0.48 10.36
C PHE A 64 4.92 0.43 9.20
N ASN A 65 6.22 0.39 9.52
CA ASN A 65 7.27 0.12 8.54
C ASN A 65 7.32 -1.37 8.17
N LEU A 66 8.22 -1.76 7.26
CA LEU A 66 8.38 -3.16 6.83
C LEU A 66 8.85 -4.10 7.96
N LYS A 67 9.45 -3.58 9.03
CA LYS A 67 9.85 -4.33 10.22
C LYS A 67 8.73 -4.47 11.25
N GLY A 68 7.57 -3.83 11.03
CA GLY A 68 6.44 -3.84 11.96
C GLY A 68 6.54 -2.81 13.08
N GLU A 69 7.45 -1.84 13.01
CA GLU A 69 7.56 -0.74 13.97
C GLU A 69 6.52 0.34 13.64
N SER A 70 5.88 0.90 14.67
CA SER A 70 4.89 1.98 14.52
C SER A 70 5.56 3.32 14.24
N GLY A 71 4.94 4.11 13.39
CA GLY A 71 5.47 5.43 13.03
C GLY A 71 4.55 6.19 12.08
N TYR A 72 5.12 7.13 11.34
CA TYR A 72 4.35 7.99 10.45
C TYR A 72 5.04 8.14 9.10
N GLU A 73 4.29 8.04 8.01
CA GLU A 73 4.72 8.58 6.71
C GLU A 73 4.43 10.09 6.67
N ILE A 74 5.40 10.85 6.20
CA ILE A 74 5.30 12.31 6.05
C ILE A 74 4.65 12.62 4.71
N VAL A 75 3.54 13.35 4.75
CA VAL A 75 2.79 13.72 3.55
C VAL A 75 2.65 15.22 3.45
N LEU A 76 2.97 15.78 2.29
CA LEU A 76 2.86 17.21 2.02
C LEU A 76 2.15 17.46 0.68
N PRO A 77 1.32 18.50 0.59
CA PRO A 77 0.90 18.99 -0.71
C PRO A 77 2.04 19.69 -1.43
N MET A 78 2.12 19.47 -2.73
CA MET A 78 3.02 20.15 -3.66
C MET A 78 2.18 20.92 -4.70
N GLN A 79 2.53 22.15 -4.93
CA GLN A 79 2.03 22.90 -6.09
C GLN A 79 2.94 22.66 -7.27
N MET A 80 2.46 21.94 -8.28
CA MET A 80 3.21 21.70 -9.51
C MET A 80 3.34 23.00 -10.35
N ILE A 81 4.31 23.02 -11.26
CA ILE A 81 4.49 24.12 -12.23
C ILE A 81 3.19 24.36 -13.04
N SER A 82 2.43 23.30 -13.33
CA SER A 82 1.11 23.37 -13.97
C SER A 82 0.02 24.04 -13.13
N LYS A 83 0.34 24.51 -11.91
CA LYS A 83 -0.57 25.07 -10.90
C LYS A 83 -1.57 24.07 -10.30
N LYS A 84 -1.51 22.81 -10.66
CA LYS A 84 -2.27 21.72 -10.00
C LYS A 84 -1.58 21.33 -8.69
N PHE A 85 -2.38 20.80 -7.76
CA PHE A 85 -1.84 20.25 -6.50
C PHE A 85 -1.79 18.72 -6.55
N ILE A 86 -0.77 18.18 -5.93
CA ILE A 86 -0.63 16.74 -5.67
C ILE A 86 -0.10 16.55 -4.25
N TYR A 87 -0.39 15.40 -3.63
CA TYR A 87 0.25 15.04 -2.36
C TYR A 87 1.51 14.21 -2.60
N VAL A 88 2.56 14.53 -1.86
CA VAL A 88 3.85 13.84 -1.91
C VAL A 88 4.05 13.10 -0.59
N ILE A 89 4.34 11.81 -0.66
CA ILE A 89 4.70 10.95 0.47
C ILE A 89 6.22 10.87 0.47
N LEU A 90 6.87 11.53 1.44
CA LEU A 90 8.32 11.63 1.49
C LEU A 90 8.98 10.37 2.02
N GLY A 91 8.45 9.77 3.06
CA GLY A 91 8.99 8.60 3.73
C GLY A 91 8.48 8.46 5.15
N TRP A 92 9.01 7.47 5.86
CA TRP A 92 8.57 7.07 7.20
C TRP A 92 9.53 7.55 8.29
N ILE A 93 8.97 7.91 9.44
CA ILE A 93 9.69 8.24 10.67
C ILE A 93 9.15 7.41 11.85
N PRO A 94 9.96 7.12 12.88
CA PRO A 94 9.51 6.49 14.12
C PRO A 94 8.42 7.29 14.83
N PHE A 95 7.57 6.58 15.60
CA PHE A 95 6.44 7.19 16.32
C PHE A 95 6.89 8.35 17.22
N ASP A 96 7.96 8.16 17.99
CA ASP A 96 8.47 9.14 18.96
C ASP A 96 9.17 10.34 18.30
N SER A 97 9.42 10.29 17.00
CA SER A 97 10.08 11.37 16.26
C SER A 97 9.12 12.46 15.77
N LYS A 98 7.80 12.26 15.91
CA LYS A 98 6.78 13.14 15.33
C LYS A 98 6.94 14.60 15.74
N ASP A 99 7.10 14.85 17.05
CA ASP A 99 7.10 16.21 17.59
C ASP A 99 8.40 16.97 17.29
N ASN A 100 9.50 16.26 17.06
CA ASN A 100 10.82 16.82 16.79
C ASN A 100 11.23 16.72 15.31
N PHE A 101 10.31 16.26 14.44
CA PHE A 101 10.65 16.05 13.03
C PHE A 101 10.78 17.37 12.28
N GLU A 102 11.96 17.60 11.72
CA GLU A 102 12.25 18.68 10.80
C GLU A 102 12.51 18.14 9.40
N LEU A 103 12.02 18.86 8.40
CA LEU A 103 12.30 18.57 7.00
C LEU A 103 13.69 19.01 6.61
N ASP A 104 14.38 18.19 5.83
CA ASP A 104 15.68 18.53 5.25
C ASP A 104 15.59 19.79 4.38
N GLU A 105 16.70 20.53 4.29
CA GLU A 105 16.76 21.79 3.55
C GLU A 105 16.41 21.62 2.06
N VAL A 106 16.70 20.45 1.47
CA VAL A 106 16.37 20.17 0.07
C VAL A 106 14.89 20.32 -0.22
N PHE A 107 14.02 19.99 0.74
CA PHE A 107 12.56 20.10 0.60
C PHE A 107 12.04 21.54 0.82
N LYS A 108 12.87 22.43 1.34
CA LYS A 108 12.52 23.85 1.57
C LYS A 108 12.77 24.74 0.36
N ASN A 109 13.35 24.18 -0.72
CA ASN A 109 13.61 24.91 -1.94
C ASN A 109 12.31 25.41 -2.60
N SER A 110 12.40 26.52 -3.30
CA SER A 110 11.27 27.11 -4.03
C SER A 110 10.76 26.23 -5.18
N GLU A 111 11.61 25.37 -5.71
CA GLU A 111 11.28 24.39 -6.74
C GLU A 111 12.12 23.13 -6.52
N ILE A 112 11.45 21.98 -6.50
CA ILE A 112 12.09 20.67 -6.38
C ILE A 112 11.49 19.71 -7.40
N GLU A 113 12.33 18.83 -7.98
CA GLU A 113 11.87 17.69 -8.77
C GLU A 113 11.78 16.47 -7.84
N ILE A 114 10.60 15.85 -7.78
CA ILE A 114 10.33 14.61 -7.04
C ILE A 114 10.11 13.49 -8.03
N ARG A 115 10.89 12.42 -7.89
CA ARG A 115 10.74 11.17 -8.63
C ARG A 115 10.17 10.10 -7.71
N GLY A 116 9.12 9.41 -8.18
CA GLY A 116 8.48 8.43 -7.33
C GLY A 116 7.40 7.63 -8.03
N ALA A 117 6.82 6.70 -7.29
CA ALA A 117 5.70 5.89 -7.74
C ALA A 117 4.36 6.58 -7.44
N LEU A 118 3.45 6.49 -8.37
CA LEU A 118 2.09 6.99 -8.19
C LEU A 118 1.31 6.08 -7.23
N ILE A 119 0.65 6.69 -6.27
CA ILE A 119 -0.28 6.03 -5.33
C ILE A 119 -1.66 6.62 -5.54
N TYR A 120 -2.66 5.76 -5.75
CA TYR A 120 -4.03 6.22 -5.93
C TYR A 120 -4.75 6.42 -4.60
N SER A 121 -5.52 7.48 -4.49
CA SER A 121 -6.33 7.82 -3.33
C SER A 121 -7.32 6.69 -2.99
N LYS A 122 -7.41 6.33 -1.72
CA LYS A 122 -8.27 5.23 -1.26
C LYS A 122 -9.55 5.78 -0.63
N ASP A 123 -10.67 5.13 -0.94
CA ASP A 123 -11.94 5.44 -0.29
C ASP A 123 -11.99 4.91 1.14
N ARG A 124 -12.71 5.62 2.01
CA ARG A 124 -12.88 5.24 3.41
C ARG A 124 -13.70 3.94 3.52
N LYS A 125 -13.20 3.02 4.31
CA LYS A 125 -13.89 1.77 4.68
C LYS A 125 -14.40 1.85 6.12
N PRO A 126 -15.47 1.14 6.49
CA PRO A 126 -16.12 1.26 7.79
C PRO A 126 -15.25 1.03 9.03
N LEU A 127 -14.15 0.27 8.88
CA LEU A 127 -13.25 -0.08 9.99
C LEU A 127 -12.02 0.84 10.10
N ILE A 128 -11.88 1.85 9.24
CA ILE A 128 -10.76 2.78 9.28
C ILE A 128 -11.13 3.91 10.27
N PRO A 129 -10.30 4.19 11.29
CA PRO A 129 -10.51 5.30 12.22
C PRO A 129 -10.64 6.64 11.51
N GLU A 130 -11.35 7.58 12.11
CA GLU A 130 -11.38 8.95 11.63
C GLU A 130 -10.01 9.61 11.79
N ASN A 131 -9.68 10.53 10.88
CA ASN A 131 -8.45 11.29 10.93
C ASN A 131 -8.51 12.29 12.09
N ASP A 132 -7.49 12.28 12.95
CA ASP A 132 -7.34 13.28 14.02
C ASP A 132 -6.61 14.51 13.47
N THR A 133 -7.40 15.49 13.04
CA THR A 133 -6.87 16.73 12.47
C THR A 133 -6.29 17.68 13.53
N ILE A 134 -6.65 17.51 14.83
CA ILE A 134 -6.11 18.30 15.93
C ILE A 134 -4.69 17.83 16.26
N ALA A 135 -4.52 16.52 16.43
CA ALA A 135 -3.19 15.93 16.64
C ALA A 135 -2.39 15.78 15.34
N ASN A 136 -2.94 16.19 14.19
CA ASN A 136 -2.34 15.99 12.87
C ASN A 136 -1.92 14.53 12.63
N THR A 137 -2.82 13.58 12.96
CA THR A 137 -2.62 12.15 12.78
C THR A 137 -3.65 11.60 11.79
N TRP A 138 -3.17 11.09 10.68
CA TRP A 138 -3.99 10.60 9.59
C TRP A 138 -3.95 9.08 9.54
N TYR A 139 -5.10 8.45 9.34
CA TYR A 139 -5.25 6.99 9.25
C TYR A 139 -5.65 6.53 7.84
N LEU A 140 -6.02 7.47 6.98
CA LEU A 140 -6.38 7.20 5.59
C LEU A 140 -5.79 8.27 4.67
N LEU A 141 -5.08 7.83 3.63
CA LEU A 141 -4.65 8.69 2.52
C LEU A 141 -5.81 8.81 1.52
N ASN A 142 -6.71 9.74 1.80
CA ASN A 142 -7.82 10.12 0.94
C ASN A 142 -7.68 11.59 0.53
N THR A 143 -7.42 11.84 -0.75
CA THR A 143 -7.15 13.19 -1.23
C THR A 143 -8.33 14.13 -1.03
N SER A 144 -9.57 13.65 -1.12
CA SER A 144 -10.75 14.48 -0.89
C SER A 144 -10.89 14.97 0.54
N GLU A 145 -10.55 14.12 1.54
CA GLU A 145 -10.53 14.51 2.97
C GLU A 145 -9.38 15.48 3.25
N MET A 146 -8.20 15.23 2.67
CA MET A 146 -7.01 16.07 2.80
C MET A 146 -7.23 17.44 2.15
N ASP A 147 -7.86 17.48 0.98
CA ASP A 147 -8.23 18.72 0.26
C ASP A 147 -9.24 19.56 1.05
N LYS A 148 -10.25 18.91 1.63
CA LYS A 148 -11.22 19.59 2.50
C LYS A 148 -10.53 20.26 3.70
N TYR A 149 -9.57 19.58 4.32
CA TYR A 149 -8.81 20.10 5.45
C TYR A 149 -7.90 21.27 5.05
N HIS A 150 -7.15 21.13 3.96
CA HIS A 150 -6.20 22.13 3.50
C HIS A 150 -6.80 23.20 2.58
N LYS A 151 -8.08 23.08 2.18
CA LYS A 151 -8.76 23.93 1.21
C LYS A 151 -8.00 23.95 -0.14
N LEU A 152 -7.67 22.78 -0.63
CA LEU A 152 -6.98 22.56 -1.90
C LEU A 152 -7.90 21.79 -2.86
N ASN A 153 -7.45 21.66 -4.11
CA ASN A 153 -8.04 20.78 -5.12
C ASN A 153 -6.89 20.04 -5.78
N SER A 154 -6.61 18.83 -5.29
CA SER A 154 -5.49 18.02 -5.74
C SER A 154 -5.94 16.90 -6.69
N SER A 155 -4.97 16.30 -7.37
CA SER A 155 -5.19 15.04 -8.08
C SER A 155 -5.53 13.91 -7.09
N LYS A 156 -6.26 12.89 -7.56
CA LYS A 156 -6.44 11.63 -6.83
C LYS A 156 -5.16 10.79 -6.78
N TYR A 157 -4.21 11.05 -7.67
CA TYR A 157 -2.88 10.48 -7.57
C TYR A 157 -2.01 11.28 -6.61
N MET A 158 -1.30 10.55 -5.77
CA MET A 158 -0.21 11.03 -4.93
C MET A 158 1.10 10.46 -5.47
N ILE A 159 2.24 11.08 -5.20
CA ILE A 159 3.54 10.53 -5.55
C ILE A 159 4.27 10.12 -4.28
N LYS A 160 4.76 8.89 -4.24
CA LYS A 160 5.60 8.37 -3.16
C LYS A 160 7.05 8.41 -3.59
N LEU A 161 7.88 9.13 -2.83
CA LEU A 161 9.31 9.23 -3.05
C LEU A 161 9.96 7.83 -2.99
N LEU A 162 10.88 7.55 -3.93
CA LEU A 162 11.59 6.27 -4.01
C LEU A 162 13.09 6.40 -3.77
N ASP A 163 13.64 7.59 -3.91
CA ASP A 163 15.07 7.83 -3.84
C ASP A 163 15.49 8.31 -2.45
N GLN A 164 16.23 7.49 -1.71
CA GLN A 164 16.74 7.79 -0.38
C GLN A 164 17.74 8.97 -0.38
N SER A 165 18.32 9.32 -1.52
CA SER A 165 19.28 10.42 -1.61
C SER A 165 18.67 11.80 -1.28
N TYR A 166 17.36 11.92 -1.28
CA TYR A 166 16.69 13.18 -0.92
C TYR A 166 16.71 13.49 0.58
N SER A 167 16.84 12.48 1.45
CA SER A 167 16.74 12.70 2.90
C SER A 167 17.36 11.56 3.69
N ASP A 168 18.12 11.91 4.72
CA ASP A 168 18.60 10.97 5.74
C ASP A 168 17.65 10.91 6.95
N ASN A 169 16.71 11.87 7.05
CA ASN A 169 15.80 12.01 8.20
C ASN A 169 14.52 11.17 8.06
N VAL A 170 14.23 10.64 6.88
CA VAL A 170 13.09 9.77 6.62
C VAL A 170 13.54 8.44 6.02
N LEU A 171 12.91 7.37 6.44
CA LEU A 171 13.12 6.05 5.85
C LEU A 171 12.20 5.90 4.63
N ILE A 172 12.77 5.73 3.46
CA ILE A 172 12.01 5.52 2.23
C ILE A 172 11.90 4.01 2.00
N GLU A 173 10.72 3.48 2.31
CA GLU A 173 10.38 2.08 2.11
C GLU A 173 9.24 1.96 1.11
N PHE A 174 9.53 1.40 -0.05
CA PHE A 174 8.52 1.05 -1.02
C PHE A 174 8.94 -0.20 -1.78
N GLU A 175 8.33 -1.32 -1.42
CA GLU A 175 8.49 -2.59 -2.11
C GLU A 175 7.12 -3.10 -2.55
N PRO A 176 6.64 -2.75 -3.75
CA PRO A 176 5.36 -3.25 -4.25
C PRO A 176 5.37 -4.77 -4.43
N SER A 177 6.55 -5.38 -4.60
CA SER A 177 6.73 -6.83 -4.74
C SER A 177 6.64 -7.62 -3.43
N ASN A 178 6.73 -6.95 -2.27
CA ASN A 178 6.67 -7.63 -0.96
C ASN A 178 5.23 -7.95 -0.51
N ILE A 179 4.40 -8.40 -1.46
CA ILE A 179 3.04 -8.85 -1.18
C ILE A 179 3.08 -10.33 -0.83
N THR A 180 2.98 -10.64 0.46
CA THR A 180 2.96 -12.03 0.96
C THR A 180 1.87 -12.85 0.27
N ASN A 181 2.24 -14.00 -0.31
CA ASN A 181 1.32 -14.90 -0.98
C ASN A 181 1.46 -16.34 -0.44
N ASN A 182 0.72 -16.67 0.61
CA ASN A 182 0.77 -17.97 1.27
C ASN A 182 -0.33 -18.94 0.80
N HIS A 183 -1.08 -18.59 -0.26
CA HIS A 183 -2.22 -19.38 -0.70
C HIS A 183 -1.83 -20.79 -1.16
N LEU A 184 -0.64 -20.97 -1.74
CA LEU A 184 -0.12 -22.30 -2.10
C LEU A 184 0.04 -23.20 -0.87
N GLN A 185 0.63 -22.68 0.21
CA GLN A 185 0.82 -23.45 1.46
C GLN A 185 -0.53 -23.89 2.04
N TYR A 186 -1.51 -23.00 2.07
CA TYR A 186 -2.86 -23.34 2.52
C TYR A 186 -3.57 -24.34 1.60
N ALA A 187 -3.42 -24.22 0.29
CA ALA A 187 -3.97 -25.20 -0.65
C ALA A 187 -3.43 -26.60 -0.42
N VAL A 188 -2.09 -26.73 -0.27
CA VAL A 188 -1.44 -27.99 0.05
C VAL A 188 -1.90 -28.56 1.40
N THR A 189 -2.01 -27.71 2.42
CA THR A 189 -2.50 -28.11 3.74
C THR A 189 -3.92 -28.69 3.67
N TRP A 190 -4.84 -28.00 3.01
CA TRP A 190 -6.22 -28.47 2.87
C TRP A 190 -6.32 -29.76 2.05
N PHE A 191 -5.48 -29.89 1.02
CA PHE A 191 -5.40 -31.13 0.22
C PHE A 191 -4.94 -32.31 1.08
N LEU A 192 -3.83 -32.17 1.82
CA LEU A 192 -3.27 -33.22 2.68
C LEU A 192 -4.27 -33.62 3.79
N LEU A 193 -4.92 -32.64 4.42
CA LEU A 193 -5.95 -32.93 5.44
C LEU A 193 -7.12 -33.71 4.84
N SER A 194 -7.57 -33.35 3.64
CA SER A 194 -8.65 -34.08 2.97
C SER A 194 -8.26 -35.51 2.64
N PHE A 195 -7.00 -35.72 2.25
CA PHE A 195 -6.46 -37.04 1.94
C PHE A 195 -6.38 -37.94 3.19
N VAL A 196 -5.89 -37.41 4.30
CA VAL A 196 -5.83 -38.12 5.59
C VAL A 196 -7.24 -38.55 6.05
N ILE A 197 -8.20 -37.61 6.00
CA ILE A 197 -9.60 -37.93 6.38
C ILE A 197 -10.20 -39.01 5.47
N MET A 198 -9.91 -38.95 4.18
CA MET A 198 -10.38 -39.98 3.23
C MET A 198 -9.82 -41.36 3.58
N ILE A 199 -8.53 -41.47 3.90
CA ILE A 199 -7.89 -42.72 4.31
C ILE A 199 -8.55 -43.24 5.61
N MET A 200 -8.72 -42.38 6.61
CA MET A 200 -9.36 -42.76 7.89
C MET A 200 -10.79 -43.24 7.66
N TYR A 201 -11.54 -42.61 6.78
CA TYR A 201 -12.90 -43.00 6.45
C TYR A 201 -12.94 -44.36 5.75
N ILE A 202 -12.04 -44.60 4.79
CA ILE A 202 -11.94 -45.93 4.12
C ILE A 202 -11.58 -47.00 5.12
N TYR A 203 -10.63 -46.75 6.03
CA TYR A 203 -10.26 -47.69 7.08
C TYR A 203 -11.44 -47.99 8.02
N TYR A 204 -12.16 -46.98 8.45
CA TYR A 204 -13.35 -47.11 9.28
C TYR A 204 -14.43 -48.00 8.63
N ILE A 205 -14.75 -47.73 7.33
CA ILE A 205 -15.73 -48.57 6.61
C ILE A 205 -15.27 -50.02 6.52
N ARG A 206 -14.02 -50.28 6.19
CA ARG A 206 -13.48 -51.63 6.11
C ARG A 206 -13.64 -52.41 7.43
N GLN A 207 -13.35 -51.77 8.54
CA GLN A 207 -13.55 -52.36 9.87
C GLN A 207 -15.00 -52.68 10.17
N LYS A 208 -15.93 -51.78 9.80
CA LYS A 208 -17.38 -51.94 10.02
C LYS A 208 -17.95 -53.08 9.19
N VAL A 209 -17.54 -53.20 7.93
CA VAL A 209 -17.94 -54.32 7.06
C VAL A 209 -17.48 -55.66 7.63
N GLN A 210 -16.23 -55.78 8.03
CA GLN A 210 -15.70 -57.02 8.62
C GLN A 210 -16.42 -57.43 9.92
N LYS A 211 -16.88 -56.47 10.75
CA LYS A 211 -17.66 -56.79 11.97
C LYS A 211 -19.10 -57.22 11.70
N ASN A 212 -19.64 -56.93 10.57
CA ASN A 212 -21.02 -57.32 10.22
C ASN A 212 -21.08 -58.65 9.46
N GLU A 213 -19.92 -59.22 9.05
CA GLU A 213 -19.84 -60.51 8.38
C GLU A 213 -19.49 -61.68 9.36
N VAL A 214 -19.29 -61.37 10.64
CA VAL A 214 -19.09 -62.32 11.75
C VAL A 214 -20.31 -62.32 12.65
#